data_10b7d15ec0fc0b743eb4ad882eb247df
#
_entry.id   10b7d15ec0fc0b743eb4ad882eb247df
#
_cell.length_a   1.000
_cell.length_b   1.000
_cell.length_c   1.000
_cell.angle_alpha   90.00
_cell.angle_beta   90.00
_cell.angle_gamma   90.00
#
_symmetry.space_group_name_H-M   'P 1'
#
loop_
_entity.id
_entity.type
_entity.pdbx_description
1 polymer ?
#
loop_
_entity_poly.entity_id
_entity_poly.type
_entity_poly.pdbx_seq_one_letter_code
_entity_poly.pdbx_strand_id
1 'polypeptide(L)'
;MEQKRLIELRKKINKKRPSFRRVESWRYKRVKDSWRKARGIDSRTRIKSKSGVKSPSVGYRGPKKVRGLHPSGYEEVRVNNINDLKDLNNKKHAIKVSAKLGVKKRINVIDYAQSRGFKVLNLGISQRELESLEAALESSIEDLEDLEDEDLLEDED
;
A
#
# COMPACT_ATOMS: atom_id res chain seq x y z
N MET A 1 23.24 6.05 -3.16
CA MET A 1 23.80 4.82 -2.56
C MET A 1 23.44 4.64 -1.08
N GLU A 2 23.54 5.66 -0.25
CA GLU A 2 23.27 5.60 1.19
C GLU A 2 21.86 5.10 1.55
N GLN A 3 20.82 5.58 0.88
CA GLN A 3 19.42 5.20 1.17
C GLN A 3 19.18 3.70 0.94
N LYS A 4 19.69 3.11 -0.13
CA LYS A 4 19.56 1.67 -0.40
C LYS A 4 20.18 0.83 0.72
N ARG A 5 21.40 1.19 1.16
CA ARG A 5 22.10 0.55 2.29
C ARG A 5 21.27 0.62 3.58
N LEU A 6 20.67 1.77 3.88
CA LEU A 6 19.84 1.93 5.07
C LEU A 6 18.52 1.12 5.01
N ILE A 7 17.94 0.95 3.82
CA ILE A 7 16.77 0.09 3.61
C ILE A 7 17.13 -1.38 3.85
N GLU A 8 18.27 -1.83 3.35
CA GLU A 8 18.78 -3.19 3.61
C GLU A 8 19.04 -3.42 5.10
N LEU A 9 19.67 -2.46 5.77
CA LEU A 9 19.89 -2.50 7.20
C LEU A 9 18.55 -2.59 7.96
N ARG A 10 17.56 -1.78 7.56
CA ARG A 10 16.18 -1.85 8.10
C ARG A 10 15.58 -3.24 7.92
N LYS A 11 15.73 -3.86 6.75
CA LYS A 11 15.27 -5.23 6.49
C LYS A 11 15.94 -6.24 7.43
N LYS A 12 17.26 -6.14 7.60
CA LYS A 12 18.04 -7.01 8.52
C LYS A 12 17.58 -6.86 9.98
N ILE A 13 17.38 -5.62 10.44
CA ILE A 13 16.88 -5.31 11.79
C ILE A 13 15.47 -5.87 11.97
N ASN A 14 14.56 -5.67 11.00
CA ASN A 14 13.20 -6.15 11.07
C ASN A 14 13.11 -7.69 11.15
N LYS A 15 14.00 -8.41 10.45
CA LYS A 15 14.08 -9.88 10.50
C LYS A 15 14.46 -10.40 11.89
N LYS A 16 15.31 -9.64 12.62
CA LYS A 16 15.78 -10.01 13.97
C LYS A 16 14.88 -9.46 15.08
N ARG A 17 13.90 -8.59 14.76
CA ARG A 17 13.02 -7.97 15.75
C ARG A 17 12.05 -9.00 16.29
N PRO A 18 11.89 -9.10 17.65
CA PRO A 18 10.86 -9.95 18.23
C PRO A 18 9.45 -9.43 17.86
N SER A 19 8.51 -10.35 17.74
CA SER A 19 7.10 -9.99 17.63
C SER A 19 6.60 -9.56 19.02
N PHE A 20 6.15 -8.32 19.14
CA PHE A 20 5.62 -7.80 20.40
C PHE A 20 4.16 -8.23 20.57
N ARG A 21 3.97 -9.39 21.19
CA ARG A 21 2.66 -9.99 21.44
C ARG A 21 2.22 -9.75 22.88
N ARG A 22 0.92 -9.71 23.10
CA ARG A 22 0.36 -9.68 24.45
C ARG A 22 0.67 -11.00 25.17
N VAL A 23 1.02 -10.93 26.46
CA VAL A 23 1.24 -12.12 27.30
C VAL A 23 -0.01 -12.99 27.27
N GLU A 24 0.17 -14.31 27.20
CA GLU A 24 -0.87 -15.34 27.12
C GLU A 24 -1.76 -15.33 25.87
N SER A 25 -1.48 -14.49 24.87
CA SER A 25 -2.26 -14.48 23.62
C SER A 25 -2.13 -15.77 22.80
N TRP A 26 -1.02 -16.49 22.92
CA TRP A 26 -0.83 -17.80 22.28
C TRP A 26 -1.57 -18.93 22.99
N ARG A 27 -1.96 -18.75 24.23
CA ARG A 27 -2.62 -19.77 25.05
C ARG A 27 -4.15 -19.64 25.04
N TYR A 28 -4.67 -18.42 25.06
CA TYR A 28 -6.10 -18.16 25.17
C TYR A 28 -6.66 -17.46 23.94
N LYS A 29 -7.66 -18.07 23.28
CA LYS A 29 -8.36 -17.46 22.11
C LYS A 29 -9.01 -16.12 22.40
N ARG A 30 -9.50 -15.91 23.65
CA ARG A 30 -10.11 -14.65 24.10
C ARG A 30 -9.13 -13.50 24.22
N VAL A 31 -7.80 -13.77 24.25
CA VAL A 31 -6.77 -12.75 24.40
C VAL A 31 -6.20 -12.42 23.02
N LYS A 32 -6.49 -11.23 22.51
CA LYS A 32 -5.98 -10.75 21.21
C LYS A 32 -4.47 -10.52 21.25
N ASP A 33 -3.77 -10.78 20.14
CA ASP A 33 -2.32 -10.67 20.02
C ASP A 33 -1.76 -9.24 20.11
N SER A 34 -2.60 -8.23 19.92
CA SER A 34 -2.17 -6.83 19.97
C SER A 34 -1.46 -6.51 21.28
N TRP A 35 -0.28 -5.92 21.19
CA TRP A 35 0.55 -5.56 22.34
C TRP A 35 -0.21 -4.77 23.41
N ARG A 36 -0.06 -5.17 24.66
CA ARG A 36 -0.48 -4.43 25.85
C ARG A 36 0.67 -4.39 26.85
N LYS A 37 0.91 -3.22 27.44
CA LYS A 37 1.91 -3.05 28.50
C LYS A 37 1.54 -3.90 29.71
N ALA A 38 2.45 -4.75 30.14
CA ALA A 38 2.25 -5.57 31.32
C ALA A 38 2.29 -4.71 32.58
N ARG A 39 1.25 -4.82 33.45
CA ARG A 39 1.10 -4.03 34.68
C ARG A 39 1.02 -4.89 35.95
N GLY A 40 0.92 -6.22 35.81
CA GLY A 40 0.85 -7.13 36.94
C GLY A 40 2.09 -7.06 37.82
N ILE A 41 1.91 -7.26 39.14
CA ILE A 41 2.96 -7.17 40.16
C ILE A 41 4.12 -8.11 39.82
N ASP A 42 3.86 -9.38 39.54
CA ASP A 42 4.88 -10.39 39.25
C ASP A 42 5.06 -10.67 37.74
N SER A 43 4.65 -9.73 36.87
CA SER A 43 4.78 -9.91 35.44
C SER A 43 6.23 -9.99 34.99
N ARG A 44 6.68 -11.16 34.55
CA ARG A 44 8.03 -11.39 34.01
C ARG A 44 8.36 -10.45 32.85
N THR A 45 7.37 -10.08 32.04
CA THR A 45 7.51 -9.09 30.94
C THR A 45 7.78 -7.70 31.49
N ARG A 46 7.11 -7.29 32.58
CA ARG A 46 7.33 -5.99 33.24
C ARG A 46 8.73 -5.91 33.85
N ILE A 47 9.17 -6.96 34.50
CA ILE A 47 10.50 -7.07 35.14
C ILE A 47 11.60 -7.31 34.07
N LYS A 48 11.24 -7.50 32.79
CA LYS A 48 12.17 -7.81 31.70
C LYS A 48 12.98 -9.09 31.91
N SER A 49 12.40 -10.09 32.58
CA SER A 49 13.01 -11.39 32.78
C SER A 49 13.37 -12.04 31.43
N LYS A 50 14.44 -12.84 31.40
CA LYS A 50 14.89 -13.58 30.21
C LYS A 50 13.81 -14.50 29.64
N SER A 51 12.99 -15.11 30.50
CA SER A 51 11.87 -16.00 30.13
C SER A 51 10.58 -15.26 29.76
N GLY A 52 10.50 -13.95 29.96
CA GLY A 52 9.32 -13.14 29.62
C GLY A 52 9.28 -12.73 28.15
N VAL A 53 8.08 -12.39 27.67
CA VAL A 53 7.90 -11.80 26.34
C VAL A 53 8.65 -10.47 26.25
N LYS A 54 9.37 -10.27 25.13
CA LYS A 54 10.10 -9.01 24.91
C LYS A 54 9.13 -7.85 24.78
N SER A 55 9.39 -6.78 25.52
CA SER A 55 8.61 -5.55 25.44
C SER A 55 9.22 -4.57 24.42
N PRO A 56 8.40 -3.73 23.77
CA PRO A 56 8.90 -2.65 22.91
C PRO A 56 9.88 -1.76 23.68
N SER A 57 11.00 -1.45 23.04
CA SER A 57 12.02 -0.53 23.57
C SER A 57 12.65 0.29 22.45
N VAL A 58 13.33 1.37 22.82
CA VAL A 58 13.98 2.28 21.85
C VAL A 58 15.03 1.56 21.01
N GLY A 59 15.73 0.56 21.56
CA GLY A 59 16.76 -0.22 20.85
C GLY A 59 16.24 -1.03 19.65
N TYR A 60 14.94 -1.31 19.59
CA TYR A 60 14.32 -1.99 18.44
C TYR A 60 13.91 -1.06 17.29
N ARG A 61 14.19 0.25 17.37
CA ARG A 61 13.86 1.19 16.29
C ARG A 61 14.79 1.02 15.10
N GLY A 62 14.22 1.14 13.90
CA GLY A 62 15.00 1.19 12.65
C GLY A 62 15.71 2.55 12.45
N PRO A 63 16.62 2.65 11.47
CA PRO A 63 17.37 3.86 11.16
C PRO A 63 16.44 5.07 10.91
N LYS A 64 16.79 6.24 11.46
CA LYS A 64 15.92 7.43 11.43
C LYS A 64 15.54 7.87 10.01
N LYS A 65 16.52 7.90 9.10
CA LYS A 65 16.35 8.38 7.71
C LYS A 65 15.38 7.54 6.85
N VAL A 66 15.19 6.26 7.17
CA VAL A 66 14.31 5.33 6.41
C VAL A 66 13.12 4.86 7.23
N ARG A 67 12.92 5.45 8.41
CA ARG A 67 11.75 5.17 9.25
C ARG A 67 10.52 5.83 8.63
N GLY A 68 9.41 5.10 8.56
CA GLY A 68 8.17 5.60 7.95
C GLY A 68 8.06 5.42 6.44
N LEU A 69 9.17 5.18 5.73
CA LEU A 69 9.10 4.90 4.30
C LEU A 69 8.42 3.56 4.02
N HIS A 70 7.78 3.45 2.88
CA HIS A 70 7.28 2.18 2.35
C HIS A 70 8.42 1.15 2.24
N PRO A 71 8.16 -0.18 2.32
CA PRO A 71 9.20 -1.21 2.15
C PRO A 71 10.00 -1.10 0.85
N SER A 72 9.42 -0.56 -0.21
CA SER A 72 10.09 -0.27 -1.49
C SER A 72 10.97 0.99 -1.49
N GLY A 73 11.01 1.75 -0.38
CA GLY A 73 11.87 2.91 -0.22
C GLY A 73 11.25 4.26 -0.57
N TYR A 74 10.01 4.28 -1.02
CA TYR A 74 9.27 5.50 -1.32
C TYR A 74 8.57 6.06 -0.07
N GLU A 75 8.35 7.36 -0.07
CA GLU A 75 7.47 8.04 0.87
C GLU A 75 6.01 7.89 0.41
N GLU A 76 5.13 7.41 1.29
CA GLU A 76 3.71 7.24 0.97
C GLU A 76 2.99 8.58 1.06
N VAL A 77 2.36 9.01 -0.04
CA VAL A 77 1.53 10.21 -0.08
C VAL A 77 0.10 9.83 -0.44
N ARG A 78 -0.86 10.25 0.40
CA ARG A 78 -2.28 10.04 0.12
C ARG A 78 -2.79 11.15 -0.79
N VAL A 79 -3.38 10.77 -1.92
CA VAL A 79 -3.89 11.66 -2.97
C VAL A 79 -5.41 11.59 -3.01
N ASN A 80 -6.07 12.75 -3.06
CA ASN A 80 -7.52 12.89 -3.19
C ASN A 80 -7.93 13.50 -4.55
N ASN A 81 -7.01 14.21 -5.21
CA ASN A 81 -7.28 14.90 -6.49
C ASN A 81 -6.06 14.79 -7.41
N ILE A 82 -6.29 15.01 -8.71
CA ILE A 82 -5.20 15.10 -9.70
C ILE A 82 -4.24 16.25 -9.39
N ASN A 83 -4.74 17.35 -8.83
CA ASN A 83 -3.90 18.49 -8.48
C ASN A 83 -2.83 18.16 -7.42
N ASP A 84 -3.15 17.28 -6.47
CA ASP A 84 -2.21 16.81 -5.46
C ASP A 84 -0.97 16.14 -6.07
N LEU A 85 -1.09 15.62 -7.32
CA LEU A 85 0.00 14.95 -8.04
C LEU A 85 0.98 15.92 -8.71
N LYS A 86 0.59 17.18 -8.92
CA LYS A 86 1.42 18.16 -9.65
C LYS A 86 2.69 18.51 -8.88
N ASP A 87 2.59 18.56 -7.55
CA ASP A 87 3.68 18.96 -6.65
C ASP A 87 4.57 17.80 -6.21
N LEU A 88 4.23 16.57 -6.62
CA LEU A 88 4.92 15.37 -6.20
C LEU A 88 6.03 14.94 -7.18
N ASN A 89 7.05 14.27 -6.62
CA ASN A 89 8.17 13.73 -7.39
C ASN A 89 8.07 12.20 -7.45
N ASN A 90 7.96 11.64 -8.66
CA ASN A 90 7.82 10.20 -8.90
C ASN A 90 9.01 9.36 -8.41
N LYS A 91 10.23 9.95 -8.30
CA LYS A 91 11.42 9.25 -7.79
C LYS A 91 11.42 9.09 -6.27
N LYS A 92 10.69 9.93 -5.54
CA LYS A 92 10.67 9.94 -4.07
C LYS A 92 9.36 9.44 -3.49
N HIS A 93 8.24 9.75 -4.13
CA HIS A 93 6.90 9.50 -3.60
C HIS A 93 6.24 8.30 -4.29
N ALA A 94 5.52 7.51 -3.50
CA ALA A 94 4.57 6.51 -3.98
C ALA A 94 3.16 6.93 -3.56
N ILE A 95 2.21 6.77 -4.45
CA ILE A 95 0.85 7.29 -4.31
C ILE A 95 -0.05 6.25 -3.67
N LYS A 96 -0.86 6.72 -2.73
CA LYS A 96 -1.96 5.97 -2.14
C LYS A 96 -3.26 6.73 -2.38
N VAL A 97 -4.06 6.23 -3.31
CA VAL A 97 -5.35 6.82 -3.66
C VAL A 97 -6.31 6.70 -2.48
N SER A 98 -7.01 7.78 -2.16
CA SER A 98 -7.96 7.85 -1.05
C SER A 98 -9.15 6.91 -1.26
N ALA A 99 -9.57 6.20 -0.19
CA ALA A 99 -10.76 5.34 -0.22
C ALA A 99 -12.07 6.12 -0.37
N LYS A 100 -12.06 7.44 -0.13
CA LYS A 100 -13.25 8.30 -0.27
C LYS A 100 -13.59 8.65 -1.72
N LEU A 101 -12.70 8.36 -2.67
CA LEU A 101 -12.92 8.61 -4.09
C LEU A 101 -13.86 7.54 -4.67
N GLY A 102 -14.89 8.00 -5.41
CA GLY A 102 -15.72 7.11 -6.23
C GLY A 102 -14.92 6.56 -7.43
N VAL A 103 -15.43 5.48 -8.03
CA VAL A 103 -14.74 4.69 -9.08
C VAL A 103 -14.23 5.57 -10.22
N LYS A 104 -15.07 6.39 -10.85
CA LYS A 104 -14.69 7.25 -11.98
C LYS A 104 -13.52 8.20 -11.65
N LYS A 105 -13.57 8.89 -10.51
CA LYS A 105 -12.47 9.79 -10.10
C LYS A 105 -11.22 9.00 -9.73
N ARG A 106 -11.38 7.79 -9.20
CA ARG A 106 -10.27 6.92 -8.83
C ARG A 106 -9.48 6.47 -10.06
N ILE A 107 -10.17 6.03 -11.12
CA ILE A 107 -9.56 5.64 -12.39
C ILE A 107 -8.77 6.81 -12.96
N ASN A 108 -9.38 7.99 -13.13
CA ASN A 108 -8.71 9.17 -13.68
C ASN A 108 -7.44 9.57 -12.89
N VAL A 109 -7.44 9.41 -11.55
CA VAL A 109 -6.26 9.68 -10.73
C VAL A 109 -5.18 8.63 -10.94
N ILE A 110 -5.56 7.35 -11.10
CA ILE A 110 -4.62 6.25 -11.33
C ILE A 110 -3.96 6.42 -12.71
N ASP A 111 -4.72 6.65 -13.77
CA ASP A 111 -4.23 6.82 -15.15
C ASP A 111 -3.27 8.01 -15.25
N TYR A 112 -3.65 9.14 -14.65
CA TYR A 112 -2.79 10.30 -14.57
C TYR A 112 -1.50 10.05 -13.76
N ALA A 113 -1.59 9.26 -12.70
CA ALA A 113 -0.42 8.88 -11.90
C ALA A 113 0.51 7.94 -12.68
N GLN A 114 -0.04 6.98 -13.41
CA GLN A 114 0.73 6.04 -14.23
C GLN A 114 1.39 6.75 -15.41
N SER A 115 0.70 7.63 -16.12
CA SER A 115 1.26 8.42 -17.23
C SER A 115 2.46 9.27 -16.80
N ARG A 116 2.49 9.73 -15.54
CA ARG A 116 3.63 10.44 -14.93
C ARG A 116 4.70 9.52 -14.32
N GLY A 117 4.54 8.20 -14.41
CA GLY A 117 5.49 7.22 -13.87
C GLY A 117 5.50 7.10 -12.35
N PHE A 118 4.39 7.45 -11.67
CA PHE A 118 4.27 7.25 -10.24
C PHE A 118 3.94 5.81 -9.90
N LYS A 119 4.51 5.31 -8.80
CA LYS A 119 4.15 4.03 -8.24
C LYS A 119 2.88 4.15 -7.40
N VAL A 120 1.79 3.53 -7.85
CA VAL A 120 0.53 3.45 -7.11
C VAL A 120 0.55 2.21 -6.22
N LEU A 121 0.24 2.39 -4.91
CA LEU A 121 0.32 1.32 -3.90
C LEU A 121 -0.98 0.52 -3.76
N ASN A 122 -2.11 1.09 -4.16
CA ASN A 122 -3.44 0.51 -3.99
C ASN A 122 -4.29 0.67 -5.25
N LEU A 123 -3.87 0.09 -6.34
CA LEU A 123 -4.64 0.06 -7.59
C LEU A 123 -6.08 -0.45 -7.36
N GLY A 124 -6.25 -1.43 -6.46
CA GLY A 124 -7.56 -1.99 -6.11
C GLY A 124 -8.08 -3.01 -7.12
N ILE A 125 -7.54 -3.01 -8.30
CA ILE A 125 -7.81 -3.93 -9.40
C ILE A 125 -6.48 -4.57 -9.75
N SER A 126 -6.42 -5.87 -9.97
CA SER A 126 -5.20 -6.51 -10.45
C SER A 126 -4.89 -6.00 -11.86
N GLN A 127 -3.62 -5.98 -12.24
CA GLN A 127 -3.21 -5.51 -13.56
C GLN A 127 -3.91 -6.29 -14.68
N ARG A 128 -4.18 -7.59 -14.45
CA ARG A 128 -4.94 -8.44 -15.37
C ARG A 128 -6.41 -8.04 -15.50
N GLU A 129 -7.03 -7.58 -14.41
CA GLU A 129 -8.42 -7.08 -14.46
C GLU A 129 -8.52 -5.74 -15.18
N LEU A 130 -7.49 -4.88 -15.07
CA LEU A 130 -7.38 -3.64 -15.87
C LEU A 130 -7.28 -3.97 -17.36
N GLU A 131 -6.33 -4.83 -17.73
CA GLU A 131 -6.14 -5.28 -19.13
C GLU A 131 -7.43 -5.94 -19.69
N SER A 132 -8.14 -6.72 -18.88
CA SER A 132 -9.41 -7.32 -19.31
C SER A 132 -10.53 -6.30 -19.47
N LEU A 133 -10.58 -5.24 -18.66
CA LEU A 133 -11.54 -4.16 -18.79
C LEU A 133 -11.22 -3.24 -19.98
N GLU A 134 -9.95 -2.99 -20.24
CA GLU A 134 -9.50 -2.23 -21.42
C GLU A 134 -9.85 -2.98 -22.69
N ALA A 135 -9.55 -4.29 -22.78
CA ALA A 135 -9.93 -5.13 -23.90
C ALA A 135 -11.45 -5.22 -24.12
N ALA A 136 -12.24 -5.27 -23.03
CA ALA A 136 -13.70 -5.27 -23.14
C ALA A 136 -14.27 -3.91 -23.57
N LEU A 137 -13.60 -2.80 -23.23
CA LEU A 137 -13.97 -1.47 -23.72
C LEU A 137 -13.62 -1.29 -25.21
N GLU A 138 -12.43 -1.76 -25.63
CA GLU A 138 -12.02 -1.73 -27.04
C GLU A 138 -12.99 -2.53 -27.90
N SER A 139 -13.35 -3.76 -27.50
CA SER A 139 -14.34 -4.56 -28.23
C SER A 139 -15.72 -3.89 -28.33
N SER A 140 -16.15 -3.20 -27.26
CA SER A 140 -17.43 -2.47 -27.25
C SER A 140 -17.43 -1.23 -28.16
N ILE A 141 -16.27 -0.64 -28.38
CA ILE A 141 -16.10 0.50 -29.31
C ILE A 141 -16.14 -0.01 -30.75
N GLU A 142 -15.43 -1.10 -31.04
CA GLU A 142 -15.47 -1.77 -32.36
C GLU A 142 -16.90 -2.20 -32.73
N ASP A 143 -17.65 -2.82 -31.80
CA ASP A 143 -19.04 -3.19 -32.00
C ASP A 143 -19.95 -1.98 -32.30
N LEU A 144 -19.64 -0.79 -31.74
CA LEU A 144 -20.42 0.43 -32.00
C LEU A 144 -20.04 1.08 -33.36
N GLU A 145 -18.79 1.04 -33.76
CA GLU A 145 -18.31 1.53 -35.06
C GLU A 145 -18.91 0.67 -36.19
N ASP A 146 -18.95 -0.65 -36.02
CA ASP A 146 -19.56 -1.57 -37.00
C ASP A 146 -21.05 -1.30 -37.18
N LEU A 147 -21.79 -0.95 -36.11
CA LEU A 147 -23.23 -0.60 -36.20
C LEU A 147 -23.46 0.75 -36.88
N GLU A 148 -22.57 1.74 -36.68
CA GLU A 148 -22.67 3.04 -37.38
C GLU A 148 -22.40 2.89 -38.89
N ASP A 149 -21.51 1.99 -39.29
CA ASP A 149 -21.21 1.70 -40.68
C ASP A 149 -22.35 0.92 -41.36
N GLU A 150 -23.09 0.01 -40.67
CA GLU A 150 -24.26 -0.67 -41.19
C GLU A 150 -25.44 0.31 -41.42
N ASP A 151 -25.70 1.24 -40.48
CA ASP A 151 -26.75 2.24 -40.62
C ASP A 151 -26.50 3.20 -41.81
N LEU A 152 -25.22 3.49 -42.13
CA LEU A 152 -24.86 4.34 -43.25
C LEU A 152 -25.05 3.65 -44.61
N LEU A 153 -25.06 2.33 -44.69
CA LEU A 153 -25.25 1.55 -45.93
C LEU A 153 -26.74 1.31 -46.23
N GLU A 154 -27.66 1.39 -45.26
CA GLU A 154 -29.08 1.26 -45.48
C GLU A 154 -29.74 2.56 -46.03
N ASP A 155 -29.10 3.71 -45.87
CA ASP A 155 -29.64 5.01 -46.36
C ASP A 155 -29.24 5.32 -47.83
N GLU A 156 -28.49 4.46 -48.55
CA GLU A 156 -28.11 4.63 -49.97
C GLU A 156 -28.95 3.82 -50.98
N ASP A 157 -29.98 3.07 -50.59
CA ASP A 157 -30.92 2.37 -51.43
C ASP A 157 -32.32 3.09 -51.42
#